data_ddeaa0e961d0bef29482cb402c543e08
#
_entry.id   ddeaa0e961d0bef29482cb402c543e08
#
_cell.length_a   1.000
_cell.length_b   1.000
_cell.length_c   1.000
_cell.angle_alpha   90.00
_cell.angle_beta   90.00
_cell.angle_gamma   90.00
#
_symmetry.space_group_name_H-M   'P 1'
#
loop_
_entity.id
_entity.type
_entity.pdbx_description
1 polymer ?
#
loop_
_entity_poly.entity_id
_entity_poly.type
_entity_poly.pdbx_seq_one_letter_code
_entity_poly.pdbx_strand_id
1 'polypeptide(L)'
;MLCGTPVVSVDYGAMTETITEGVTGYRCHTLQDWLDGIHAVENLDRQAIADSARARWSLETCGARYDKIFRQLNDLYRKGWYEIAEVT
;
A
#
# COMPACT_ATOMS: atom_id res chain seq x y z
N MET A 1 -2.70 -9.12 3.91
CA MET A 1 -2.67 -8.15 5.02
C MET A 1 -4.03 -7.81 5.63
N LEU A 2 -5.09 -7.74 4.87
CA LEU A 2 -6.44 -7.47 5.42
C LEU A 2 -6.89 -8.50 6.46
N CYS A 3 -6.41 -9.73 6.35
CA CYS A 3 -6.67 -10.79 7.33
C CYS A 3 -5.67 -10.83 8.49
N GLY A 4 -4.78 -9.84 8.57
CA GLY A 4 -3.74 -9.80 9.60
C GLY A 4 -2.51 -10.64 9.29
N THR A 5 -2.34 -11.10 8.06
CA THR A 5 -1.20 -11.91 7.65
C THR A 5 -0.01 -11.00 7.31
N PRO A 6 1.13 -11.15 7.97
CA PRO A 6 2.33 -10.39 7.64
C PRO A 6 2.95 -10.88 6.33
N VAL A 7 3.76 -10.02 5.72
CA VAL A 7 4.41 -10.29 4.43
C VAL A 7 5.92 -10.18 4.57
N VAL A 8 6.63 -11.16 4.01
CA VAL A 8 8.09 -11.11 3.83
C VAL A 8 8.35 -11.08 2.34
N SER A 9 9.03 -10.06 1.85
CA SER A 9 9.22 -9.86 0.42
C SER A 9 10.57 -9.21 0.12
N VAL A 10 10.97 -9.26 -1.13
CA VAL A 10 12.12 -8.50 -1.63
C VAL A 10 11.80 -7.00 -1.61
N ASP A 11 12.80 -6.19 -1.27
CA ASP A 11 12.66 -4.73 -1.25
C ASP A 11 12.86 -4.15 -2.65
N TYR A 12 11.87 -4.36 -3.52
CA TYR A 12 11.93 -3.94 -4.91
C TYR A 12 10.54 -3.63 -5.45
N GLY A 13 10.46 -2.65 -6.32
CA GLY A 13 9.21 -2.28 -6.99
C GLY A 13 8.14 -1.83 -6.00
N ALA A 14 6.92 -2.28 -6.20
CA ALA A 14 5.78 -1.91 -5.36
C ALA A 14 5.91 -2.35 -3.91
N MET A 15 6.76 -3.35 -3.61
CA MET A 15 6.94 -3.85 -2.25
C MET A 15 7.59 -2.82 -1.32
N THR A 16 8.39 -1.89 -1.86
CA THR A 16 8.97 -0.80 -1.05
C THR A 16 7.90 0.13 -0.47
N GLU A 17 6.77 0.26 -1.15
CA GLU A 17 5.65 1.11 -0.71
C GLU A 17 4.59 0.32 0.06
N THR A 18 4.37 -0.92 -0.31
CA THR A 18 3.29 -1.74 0.23
C THR A 18 3.59 -2.24 1.63
N ILE A 19 4.84 -2.63 1.89
CA ILE A 19 5.26 -3.19 3.18
C ILE A 19 5.86 -2.11 4.06
N THR A 20 5.27 -1.91 5.24
CA THR A 20 5.84 -1.06 6.28
C THR A 20 6.74 -1.93 7.17
N GLU A 21 8.05 -1.69 7.10
CA GLU A 21 9.06 -2.46 7.81
C GLU A 21 8.78 -2.52 9.31
N GLY A 22 8.71 -3.74 9.84
CA GLY A 22 8.48 -3.97 11.27
C GLY A 22 7.04 -3.82 11.72
N VAL A 23 6.11 -3.45 10.86
CA VAL A 23 4.68 -3.30 11.17
C VAL A 23 3.84 -4.30 10.40
N THR A 24 3.89 -4.27 9.07
CA THR A 24 3.11 -5.17 8.22
C THR A 24 3.93 -6.34 7.68
N GLY A 25 5.24 -6.28 7.81
CA GLY A 25 6.13 -7.32 7.33
C GLY A 25 7.57 -6.86 7.30
N TYR A 26 8.37 -7.54 6.50
CA TYR A 26 9.78 -7.23 6.33
C TYR A 26 10.17 -7.23 4.87
N ARG A 27 11.02 -6.30 4.49
CA ARG A 27 11.62 -6.19 3.16
C ARG A 27 13.04 -6.70 3.23
N CYS A 28 13.41 -7.58 2.33
CA CYS A 28 14.65 -8.36 2.41
C CYS A 28 15.55 -8.11 1.21
N HIS A 29 16.85 -8.08 1.46
CA HIS A 29 17.88 -7.93 0.42
C HIS A 29 18.78 -9.17 0.30
N THR A 30 19.03 -9.87 1.40
CA THR A 30 19.92 -11.03 1.46
C THR A 30 19.18 -12.25 1.99
N LEU A 31 19.79 -13.43 1.83
CA LEU A 31 19.24 -14.66 2.39
C LEU A 31 19.09 -14.57 3.92
N GLN A 32 20.05 -13.93 4.59
CA GLN A 32 19.97 -13.75 6.03
C GLN A 32 18.78 -12.87 6.43
N ASP A 33 18.50 -11.82 5.65
CA ASP A 33 17.32 -10.97 5.86
C ASP A 33 16.01 -11.77 5.75
N TRP A 34 15.94 -12.69 4.79
CA TRP A 34 14.79 -13.58 4.64
C TRP A 34 14.60 -14.49 5.85
N LEU A 35 15.67 -15.09 6.33
CA LEU A 35 15.61 -15.96 7.49
C LEU A 35 15.21 -15.19 8.75
N ASP A 36 15.82 -14.04 8.97
CA ASP A 36 15.49 -13.17 10.10
C ASP A 36 14.03 -12.68 10.02
N GLY A 37 13.58 -12.31 8.84
CA GLY A 37 12.21 -11.86 8.61
C GLY A 37 11.18 -12.95 8.88
N ILE A 38 11.43 -14.16 8.43
CA ILE A 38 10.53 -15.30 8.65
C ILE A 38 10.36 -15.57 10.16
N HIS A 39 11.43 -15.47 10.94
CA HIS A 39 11.35 -15.63 12.39
C HIS A 39 10.71 -14.43 13.08
N ALA A 40 10.98 -13.22 12.59
CA ALA A 40 10.51 -12.00 13.22
C ALA A 40 9.02 -11.75 13.00
N VAL A 41 8.41 -12.23 11.91
CA VAL A 41 6.98 -12.00 11.63
C VAL A 41 6.05 -12.60 12.69
N GLU A 42 6.50 -13.59 13.43
CA GLU A 42 5.72 -14.20 14.51
C GLU A 42 5.41 -13.20 15.64
N ASN A 43 6.24 -12.17 15.78
CA ASN A 43 6.12 -11.16 16.83
C ASN A 43 5.35 -9.92 16.40
N LEU A 44 4.88 -9.87 15.16
CA LEU A 44 4.11 -8.73 14.67
C LEU A 44 2.68 -8.77 15.18
N ASP A 45 2.12 -7.58 15.45
CA ASP A 45 0.72 -7.45 15.84
C ASP A 45 -0.18 -7.61 14.61
N ARG A 46 -0.88 -8.73 14.55
CA ARG A 46 -1.76 -9.05 13.41
C ARG A 46 -2.93 -8.10 13.30
N GLN A 47 -3.43 -7.57 14.41
CA GLN A 47 -4.51 -6.58 14.39
C GLN A 47 -4.02 -5.27 13.78
N ALA A 48 -2.83 -4.83 14.13
CA ALA A 48 -2.22 -3.64 13.53
C ALA A 48 -2.00 -3.80 12.02
N ILE A 49 -1.62 -4.99 11.57
CA ILE A 49 -1.48 -5.30 10.14
C ILE A 49 -2.82 -5.16 9.44
N ALA A 50 -3.87 -5.75 9.98
CA ALA A 50 -5.21 -5.69 9.42
C ALA A 50 -5.75 -4.26 9.37
N ASP A 51 -5.56 -3.50 10.44
CA ASP A 51 -6.00 -2.11 10.52
C ASP A 51 -5.27 -1.21 9.53
N SER A 52 -3.95 -1.37 9.41
CA SER A 52 -3.14 -0.66 8.43
C SER A 52 -3.57 -0.97 6.99
N ALA A 53 -3.79 -2.25 6.70
CA ALA A 53 -4.23 -2.68 5.37
C ALA A 53 -5.63 -2.16 5.05
N ARG A 54 -6.53 -2.18 6.02
CA ARG A 54 -7.89 -1.66 5.83
C ARG A 54 -7.89 -0.16 5.56
N ALA A 55 -7.06 0.60 6.27
CA ALA A 55 -6.94 2.04 6.05
C ALA A 55 -6.38 2.39 4.68
N ARG A 56 -5.48 1.55 4.13
CA ARG A 56 -4.78 1.84 2.88
C ARG A 56 -5.37 1.13 1.66
N TRP A 57 -5.87 -0.08 1.81
CA TRP A 57 -6.18 -0.98 0.70
C TRP A 57 -7.61 -1.51 0.69
N SER A 58 -8.48 -1.10 1.61
CA SER A 58 -9.86 -1.55 1.61
C SER A 58 -10.59 -1.15 0.33
N LEU A 59 -11.67 -1.83 0.02
CA LEU A 59 -12.49 -1.52 -1.14
C LEU A 59 -12.99 -0.07 -1.10
N GLU A 60 -13.39 0.41 0.08
CA GLU A 60 -13.84 1.78 0.27
C GLU A 60 -12.74 2.79 -0.02
N THR A 61 -11.53 2.55 0.50
CA THR A 61 -10.38 3.45 0.29
C THR A 61 -9.95 3.45 -1.16
N CYS A 62 -9.80 2.28 -1.77
CA CYS A 62 -9.40 2.15 -3.17
C CYS A 62 -10.48 2.69 -4.11
N GLY A 63 -11.75 2.42 -3.81
CA GLY A 63 -12.88 2.92 -4.58
C GLY A 63 -12.93 4.45 -4.59
N ALA A 64 -12.68 5.07 -3.44
CA ALA A 64 -12.63 6.54 -3.35
C ALA A 64 -11.48 7.13 -4.18
N ARG A 65 -10.31 6.48 -4.19
CA ARG A 65 -9.17 6.90 -5.01
C ARG A 65 -9.46 6.78 -6.51
N TYR A 66 -10.06 5.68 -6.93
CA TYR A 66 -10.46 5.50 -8.33
C TYR A 66 -11.54 6.49 -8.76
N ASP A 67 -12.53 6.73 -7.91
CA ASP A 67 -13.58 7.71 -8.19
C ASP A 67 -13.00 9.11 -8.42
N LYS A 68 -12.05 9.50 -7.56
CA LYS A 68 -11.35 10.78 -7.71
C LYS A 68 -10.61 10.87 -9.05
N ILE A 69 -9.89 9.82 -9.44
CA ILE A 69 -9.15 9.76 -10.70
C ILE A 69 -10.13 9.85 -11.88
N PHE A 70 -11.23 9.13 -11.84
CA PHE A 70 -12.22 9.15 -12.91
C PHE A 70 -12.89 10.52 -13.06
N ARG A 71 -13.17 11.19 -11.94
CA ARG A 71 -13.70 12.56 -11.98
C ARG A 71 -12.70 13.54 -12.58
N GLN A 72 -11.42 13.42 -12.24
CA GLN A 72 -10.37 14.24 -12.83
C GLN A 72 -10.25 14.01 -14.34
N LEU A 73 -10.31 12.75 -14.78
CA LEU A 73 -10.27 12.42 -16.21
C LEU A 73 -11.47 12.99 -16.96
N ASN A 74 -12.66 12.90 -16.36
CA ASN A 74 -13.87 13.46 -16.95
C ASN A 74 -13.80 14.98 -17.09
N ASP A 75 -13.29 15.67 -16.06
CA ASP A 75 -13.09 17.11 -16.09
C ASP A 75 -12.04 17.51 -17.13
N LEU A 76 -10.96 16.73 -17.24
CA LEU A 76 -9.92 16.93 -18.25
C LEU A 76 -10.49 16.85 -19.67
N TYR A 77 -11.35 15.88 -19.91
CA TYR A 77 -12.00 15.70 -21.20
C TYR A 77 -12.92 16.89 -21.56
N ARG A 78 -13.65 17.43 -20.57
CA ARG A 78 -14.62 18.52 -20.79
C ARG A 78 -14.00 19.92 -20.83
N LYS A 79 -13.05 20.18 -19.90
CA LYS A 79 -12.51 21.52 -19.67
C LYS A 79 -11.12 21.72 -20.25
N GLY A 80 -10.38 20.64 -20.50
CA GLY A 80 -9.00 20.65 -20.96
C GLY A 80 -7.98 20.68 -19.82
N TRP A 81 -6.76 20.35 -20.17
CA TRP A 81 -5.67 20.15 -19.21
C TRP A 81 -5.33 21.40 -18.38
N TYR A 82 -5.26 22.54 -19.05
CA TYR A 82 -4.78 23.77 -18.40
C TYR A 82 -5.69 24.24 -17.28
N GLU A 83 -6.99 24.07 -17.45
CA GLU A 83 -7.98 24.49 -16.47
C GLU A 83 -7.92 23.64 -15.20
N ILE A 84 -7.67 22.34 -15.35
CA ILE A 84 -7.55 21.41 -14.22
C ILE A 84 -6.22 21.56 -13.52
N ALA A 85 -5.13 21.79 -14.26
CA ALA A 85 -3.78 21.95 -13.69
C ALA A 85 -3.70 23.18 -12.76
N GLU A 86 -4.49 24.21 -12.98
CA GLU A 86 -4.55 25.38 -12.11
C GLU A 86 -5.27 25.10 -10.79
N VAL A 87 -6.13 24.09 -10.75
CA VAL A 87 -6.93 23.74 -9.57
C VAL A 87 -6.22 22.75 -8.68
N THR A 88 -5.35 21.95 -9.25
CA THR A 88 -4.57 20.94 -8.51
C THR A 88 -3.21 21.46 -8.08
#